data_2f1b3de2fc2be40a2e61e01eb6870d52
#
_entry.id   2f1b3de2fc2be40a2e61e01eb6870d52
#
_cell.length_a   1.000
_cell.length_b   1.000
_cell.length_c   1.000
_cell.angle_alpha   90.00
_cell.angle_beta   90.00
_cell.angle_gamma   90.00
#
_symmetry.space_group_name_H-M   'P 1'
#
loop_
_entity.id
_entity.type
_entity.pdbx_description
1 polymer ?
#
loop_
_entity_poly.entity_id
_entity_poly.type
_entity_poly.pdbx_seq_one_letter_code
_entity_poly.pdbx_strand_id
1 'polypeptide(L)'
;MLKYGVDNVSKITSVKNKKLLTLRKNNTFTTSKYEKIILEKLKSIFLDVQTQYKSALYPFNCDFYISKLNLYIEYQGHFSHGKHAFDASHENDLKQLEEWKLRSKDHPAYITAIDVWTVRDPLKRKTAKENGLNWIEFFSMEEFEEWYKNFK
;
A
#
# COMPACT_ATOMS: atom_id res chain seq x y z
N MET A 1 4.70 11.91 17.18
CA MET A 1 4.17 12.48 16.92
C MET A 1 4.08 12.74 17.01
N LEU A 2 3.99 12.62 17.07
CA LEU A 2 3.42 13.21 16.99
C LEU A 2 3.31 13.35 17.03
N LYS A 3 3.94 13.59 16.89
CA LYS A 3 3.28 14.18 17.00
C LYS A 3 3.20 14.32 17.05
N TYR A 4 3.30 14.18 17.39
CA TYR A 4 2.62 14.62 17.70
C TYR A 4 2.86 14.38 17.72
N GLY A 5 3.35 14.21 17.67
CA GLY A 5 3.14 14.70 17.87
C GLY A 5 3.15 14.37 18.15
N VAL A 6 3.20 14.33 18.41
CA VAL A 6 2.61 14.55 18.80
C VAL A 6 2.51 14.70 18.83
N ASP A 7 2.65 14.78 18.93
CA ASP A 7 1.95 15.29 19.15
C ASP A 7 1.75 15.48 19.13
N ASN A 8 2.01 15.62 19.22
CA ASN A 8 1.41 16.15 19.34
C ASN A 8 1.25 15.78 19.45
N VAL A 9 1.27 15.37 19.36
CA VAL A 9 0.83 15.37 19.48
C VAL A 9 0.94 15.00 19.62
N SER A 10 1.14 14.74 19.66
CA SER A 10 1.01 14.69 19.69
C SER A 10 1.21 14.52 20.16
N LYS A 11 1.48 15.26 20.92
CA LYS A 11 1.61 15.05 21.24
C LYS A 11 1.66 14.44 20.89
N ILE A 12 2.07 14.58 20.78
CA ILE A 12 2.04 13.89 20.30
C ILE A 12 1.69 12.99 20.41
N THR A 13 2.03 13.37 21.75
CA THR A 13 1.90 11.97 21.30
C THR A 13 0.56 11.37 21.64
N SER A 14 0.04 11.64 22.81
CA SER A 14 -1.25 11.10 23.21
C SER A 14 -2.38 11.62 22.31
N VAL A 15 -2.39 12.90 22.02
CA VAL A 15 -3.41 13.45 21.11
C VAL A 15 -3.24 12.88 19.71
N LYS A 16 -2.03 12.74 19.26
CA LYS A 16 -1.75 12.17 17.95
C LYS A 16 -2.18 10.72 17.86
N ASN A 17 -1.91 9.93 18.89
CA ASN A 17 -2.32 8.53 18.94
C ASN A 17 -3.84 8.38 18.99
N LYS A 18 -4.49 9.24 19.73
CA LYS A 18 -5.96 9.26 19.80
C LYS A 18 -6.57 9.52 18.43
N LYS A 19 -5.99 10.45 17.69
CA LYS A 19 -6.45 10.79 16.34
C LYS A 19 -6.25 9.60 15.39
N LEU A 20 -5.10 8.95 15.47
CA LEU A 20 -4.83 7.76 14.66
C LEU A 20 -5.81 6.64 14.95
N LEU A 21 -6.10 6.39 16.22
CA LEU A 21 -7.06 5.36 16.61
C LEU A 21 -8.45 5.66 16.05
N THR A 22 -8.87 6.92 16.09
CA THR A 22 -10.16 7.31 15.53
C THR A 22 -10.20 7.07 14.02
N LEU A 23 -9.16 7.45 13.31
CA LEU A 23 -9.08 7.25 11.86
C LEU A 23 -9.11 5.77 11.51
N ARG A 24 -8.38 4.93 12.24
CA ARG A 24 -8.40 3.49 12.02
C ARG A 24 -9.79 2.91 12.27
N LYS A 25 -10.42 3.35 13.35
CA LYS A 25 -11.75 2.90 13.69
C LYS A 25 -12.74 3.20 12.59
N ASN A 26 -12.59 4.34 11.93
CA ASN A 26 -13.47 4.75 10.85
C ASN A 26 -13.06 4.17 9.49
N ASN A 27 -11.95 3.43 9.44
CA ASN A 27 -11.42 2.83 8.21
C ASN A 27 -11.09 3.86 7.15
N THR A 28 -10.75 5.07 7.55
CA THR A 28 -10.43 6.13 6.60
C THR A 28 -8.93 6.32 6.44
N PHE A 29 -8.14 5.69 7.31
CA PHE A 29 -6.71 5.92 7.37
C PHE A 29 -5.88 4.74 6.83
N THR A 30 -6.19 3.52 7.26
CA THR A 30 -5.32 2.36 7.00
C THR A 30 -5.88 1.35 6.03
N THR A 31 -7.20 1.29 5.87
CA THR A 31 -7.83 0.25 5.08
C THR A 31 -8.81 0.86 4.11
N SER A 32 -8.57 0.67 2.82
CA SER A 32 -9.49 1.14 1.80
C SER A 32 -10.69 0.19 1.70
N LYS A 33 -11.73 0.68 1.03
CA LYS A 33 -12.92 -0.13 0.75
C LYS A 33 -12.54 -1.42 0.01
N TYR A 34 -11.65 -1.30 -0.97
CA TYR A 34 -11.26 -2.46 -1.78
C TYR A 34 -10.40 -3.45 -0.99
N GLU A 35 -9.56 -2.95 -0.10
CA GLU A 35 -8.77 -3.84 0.74
C GLU A 35 -9.66 -4.67 1.66
N LYS A 36 -10.74 -4.10 2.16
CA LYS A 36 -11.71 -4.86 2.95
C LYS A 36 -12.36 -5.97 2.14
N ILE A 37 -12.76 -5.66 0.91
CA ILE A 37 -13.36 -6.65 0.02
C ILE A 37 -12.37 -7.79 -0.26
N ILE A 38 -11.13 -7.43 -0.55
CA ILE A 38 -10.08 -8.41 -0.81
C ILE A 38 -9.88 -9.30 0.41
N LEU A 39 -9.80 -8.71 1.60
CA LEU A 39 -9.60 -9.47 2.83
C LEU A 39 -10.71 -10.49 3.05
N GLU A 40 -11.97 -10.08 2.85
CA GLU A 40 -13.11 -10.98 3.02
C GLU A 40 -13.05 -12.14 2.03
N LYS A 41 -12.70 -11.84 0.78
CA LYS A 41 -12.58 -12.88 -0.25
C LYS A 41 -11.45 -13.85 0.07
N LEU A 42 -10.30 -13.34 0.49
CA LEU A 42 -9.17 -14.20 0.85
C LEU A 42 -9.52 -15.10 2.04
N LYS A 43 -10.18 -14.54 3.05
CA LYS A 43 -10.56 -15.31 4.24
C LYS A 43 -11.62 -16.36 3.93
N SER A 44 -12.35 -16.23 2.86
CA SER A 44 -13.34 -17.24 2.47
C SER A 44 -12.67 -18.49 1.92
N ILE A 45 -11.41 -18.40 1.51
CA ILE A 45 -10.67 -19.54 0.94
C ILE A 45 -9.52 -19.97 1.85
N PHE A 46 -8.81 -19.02 2.44
CA PHE A 46 -7.62 -19.29 3.24
C PHE A 46 -7.90 -18.97 4.71
N LEU A 47 -7.58 -19.93 5.59
CA LEU A 47 -7.80 -19.75 7.03
C LEU A 47 -6.79 -18.78 7.65
N ASP A 48 -5.63 -18.65 7.05
CA ASP A 48 -4.52 -17.93 7.65
C ASP A 48 -4.12 -16.76 6.77
N VAL A 49 -4.87 -15.67 6.87
CA VAL A 49 -4.59 -14.41 6.15
C VAL A 49 -4.26 -13.34 7.18
N GLN A 50 -3.09 -12.75 7.05
CA GLN A 50 -2.65 -11.66 7.91
C GLN A 50 -2.61 -10.36 7.13
N THR A 51 -2.97 -9.26 7.81
CA THR A 51 -2.91 -7.92 7.21
C THR A 51 -1.75 -7.15 7.80
N GLN A 52 -1.23 -6.18 7.05
CA GLN A 52 -0.12 -5.34 7.49
C GLN A 52 1.04 -6.19 8.01
N TYR A 53 1.36 -7.23 7.25
CA TYR A 53 2.37 -8.21 7.64
C TYR A 53 3.77 -7.70 7.30
N LYS A 54 4.69 -7.85 8.25
CA LYS A 54 6.07 -7.42 8.09
C LYS A 54 7.00 -8.58 8.46
N SER A 55 8.05 -8.78 7.66
CA SER A 55 9.06 -9.80 7.97
C SER A 55 10.45 -9.21 7.79
N ALA A 56 11.46 -9.95 8.24
CA ALA A 56 12.84 -9.51 8.06
C ALA A 56 13.23 -9.44 6.59
N LEU A 57 12.65 -10.31 5.74
CA LEU A 57 12.95 -10.33 4.32
C LEU A 57 12.13 -9.31 3.53
N TYR A 58 11.05 -8.80 4.12
CA TYR A 58 10.20 -7.78 3.51
C TYR A 58 9.80 -6.80 4.61
N PRO A 59 10.69 -5.85 4.95
CA PRO A 59 10.48 -4.97 6.12
C PRO A 59 9.54 -3.81 5.83
N PHE A 60 8.42 -4.09 5.19
CA PHE A 60 7.36 -3.14 4.87
C PHE A 60 6.04 -3.70 5.36
N ASN A 61 5.07 -2.84 5.62
CA ASN A 61 3.73 -3.30 5.96
C ASN A 61 3.06 -3.82 4.70
N CYS A 62 3.07 -5.13 4.53
CA CYS A 62 2.43 -5.78 3.39
C CYS A 62 0.92 -5.85 3.61
N ASP A 63 0.15 -5.50 2.61
CA ASP A 63 -1.30 -5.45 2.77
C ASP A 63 -1.88 -6.80 3.21
N PHE A 64 -1.46 -7.89 2.57
CA PHE A 64 -1.94 -9.24 2.92
C PHE A 64 -0.82 -10.25 2.81
N TYR A 65 -0.84 -11.21 3.72
CA TYR A 65 0.09 -12.34 3.68
C TYR A 65 -0.69 -13.62 3.93
N ILE A 66 -0.52 -14.61 3.05
CA ILE A 66 -1.16 -15.92 3.17
C ILE A 66 -0.07 -16.92 3.51
N SER A 67 -0.01 -17.34 4.78
CA SER A 67 1.08 -18.20 5.23
C SER A 67 1.09 -19.56 4.54
N LYS A 68 -0.09 -20.10 4.25
CA LYS A 68 -0.19 -21.37 3.54
C LYS A 68 0.54 -21.36 2.21
N LEU A 69 0.52 -20.23 1.51
CA LEU A 69 1.17 -20.07 0.22
C LEU A 69 2.52 -19.36 0.33
N ASN A 70 2.87 -18.88 1.53
CA ASN A 70 4.01 -18.01 1.75
C ASN A 70 3.97 -16.85 0.76
N LEU A 71 2.78 -16.27 0.57
CA LEU A 71 2.52 -15.28 -0.47
C LEU A 71 2.28 -13.91 0.12
N TYR A 72 3.03 -12.93 -0.38
CA TYR A 72 2.88 -11.52 -0.05
C TYR A 72 2.06 -10.85 -1.12
N ILE A 73 0.99 -10.14 -0.72
CA ILE A 73 0.09 -9.47 -1.66
C ILE A 73 0.02 -7.99 -1.33
N GLU A 74 0.25 -7.15 -2.34
CA GLU A 74 0.07 -5.71 -2.21
C GLU A 74 -1.05 -5.27 -3.14
N TYR A 75 -1.96 -4.43 -2.64
CA TYR A 75 -3.00 -3.85 -3.47
C TYR A 75 -2.66 -2.38 -3.75
N GLN A 76 -2.37 -2.07 -5.01
CA GLN A 76 -1.86 -0.78 -5.44
C GLN A 76 -2.92 0.02 -6.20
N GLY A 77 -4.19 -0.08 -5.77
CA GLY A 77 -5.28 0.56 -6.49
C GLY A 77 -5.46 2.05 -6.23
N HIS A 78 -4.80 2.60 -5.20
CA HIS A 78 -4.89 4.02 -4.90
C HIS A 78 -4.10 4.83 -5.94
N PHE A 79 -4.55 6.06 -6.25
CA PHE A 79 -3.91 6.87 -7.29
C PHE A 79 -2.41 7.07 -7.07
N SER A 80 -1.96 7.08 -5.81
CA SER A 80 -0.55 7.30 -5.47
C SER A 80 0.37 6.23 -6.02
N HIS A 81 -0.15 5.10 -6.45
CA HIS A 81 0.65 4.01 -7.04
C HIS A 81 0.73 4.11 -8.56
N GLY A 82 0.15 5.15 -9.16
CA GLY A 82 0.29 5.44 -10.59
C GLY A 82 -0.44 4.49 -11.54
N LYS A 83 -1.24 3.58 -11.03
CA LYS A 83 -2.01 2.58 -11.79
C LYS A 83 -1.15 1.50 -12.46
N HIS A 84 0.16 1.64 -12.43
CA HIS A 84 1.12 0.65 -12.92
C HIS A 84 2.48 0.98 -12.35
N ALA A 85 3.43 0.06 -12.46
CA ALA A 85 4.79 0.28 -11.96
C ALA A 85 5.46 1.42 -12.71
N PHE A 86 6.08 2.34 -11.98
CA PHE A 86 6.76 3.48 -12.60
C PHE A 86 7.93 3.02 -13.49
N ASP A 87 7.98 3.56 -14.69
CA ASP A 87 9.04 3.27 -15.65
C ASP A 87 9.63 4.60 -16.15
N ALA A 88 10.83 4.92 -15.66
CA ALA A 88 11.49 6.19 -15.99
C ALA A 88 11.85 6.30 -17.47
N SER A 89 11.84 5.20 -18.22
CA SER A 89 12.10 5.22 -19.66
C SER A 89 10.84 5.48 -20.47
N HIS A 90 9.68 5.50 -19.83
CA HIS A 90 8.40 5.65 -20.51
C HIS A 90 7.96 7.11 -20.48
N GLU A 91 7.71 7.67 -21.67
CA GLU A 91 7.38 9.09 -21.81
C GLU A 91 6.12 9.48 -21.03
N ASN A 92 5.08 8.65 -21.07
CA ASN A 92 3.84 8.95 -20.37
C ASN A 92 4.04 9.00 -18.86
N ASP A 93 4.90 8.15 -18.32
CA ASP A 93 5.19 8.16 -16.89
C ASP A 93 5.95 9.42 -16.48
N LEU A 94 6.87 9.87 -17.32
CA LEU A 94 7.58 11.11 -17.05
C LEU A 94 6.65 12.31 -17.10
N LYS A 95 5.69 12.31 -18.03
CA LYS A 95 4.67 13.37 -18.10
C LYS A 95 3.78 13.37 -16.86
N GLN A 96 3.35 12.18 -16.43
CA GLN A 96 2.53 12.04 -15.20
C GLN A 96 3.30 12.57 -14.00
N LEU A 97 4.58 12.25 -13.90
CA LEU A 97 5.43 12.70 -12.81
C LEU A 97 5.54 14.22 -12.78
N GLU A 98 5.76 14.85 -13.95
CA GLU A 98 5.85 16.30 -14.03
C GLU A 98 4.53 16.96 -13.64
N GLU A 99 3.41 16.39 -14.05
CA GLU A 99 2.10 16.90 -13.66
C GLU A 99 1.92 16.83 -12.14
N TRP A 100 2.30 15.71 -11.54
CA TRP A 100 2.20 15.56 -10.08
C TRP A 100 3.11 16.55 -9.34
N LYS A 101 4.29 16.81 -9.88
CA LYS A 101 5.19 17.81 -9.29
C LYS A 101 4.54 19.20 -9.29
N LEU A 102 3.85 19.55 -10.36
CA LEU A 102 3.13 20.82 -10.42
C LEU A 102 1.99 20.86 -9.42
N ARG A 103 1.20 19.79 -9.33
CA ARG A 103 0.07 19.74 -8.41
C ARG A 103 0.50 19.73 -6.95
N SER A 104 1.71 19.23 -6.68
CA SER A 104 2.19 19.13 -5.29
C SER A 104 2.40 20.50 -4.64
N LYS A 105 2.48 21.55 -5.43
CA LYS A 105 2.62 22.90 -4.90
C LYS A 105 1.39 23.32 -4.10
N ASP A 106 0.20 22.86 -4.52
CA ASP A 106 -1.07 23.22 -3.87
C ASP A 106 -1.70 22.07 -3.11
N HIS A 107 -1.28 20.84 -3.40
CA HIS A 107 -1.89 19.64 -2.84
C HIS A 107 -0.81 18.69 -2.31
N PRO A 108 -0.54 18.72 -0.99
CA PRO A 108 0.52 17.90 -0.40
C PRO A 108 0.41 16.40 -0.65
N ALA A 109 -0.80 15.90 -0.93
CA ALA A 109 -0.99 14.50 -1.24
C ALA A 109 -0.13 14.03 -2.42
N TYR A 110 0.18 14.93 -3.36
CA TYR A 110 1.00 14.58 -4.51
C TYR A 110 2.48 14.43 -4.15
N ILE A 111 2.93 15.08 -3.08
CA ILE A 111 4.30 14.86 -2.58
C ILE A 111 4.45 13.40 -2.17
N THR A 112 3.49 12.91 -1.40
CA THR A 112 3.48 11.51 -0.97
C THR A 112 3.33 10.57 -2.16
N ALA A 113 2.45 10.91 -3.11
CA ALA A 113 2.23 10.06 -4.28
C ALA A 113 3.49 9.91 -5.12
N ILE A 114 4.24 11.00 -5.31
CA ILE A 114 5.50 10.96 -6.05
C ILE A 114 6.48 9.99 -5.36
N ASP A 115 6.62 10.12 -4.04
CA ASP A 115 7.52 9.25 -3.29
C ASP A 115 7.10 7.78 -3.38
N VAL A 116 5.81 7.52 -3.21
CA VAL A 116 5.27 6.16 -3.27
C VAL A 116 5.55 5.54 -4.63
N TRP A 117 5.18 6.23 -5.70
CA TRP A 117 5.26 5.68 -7.05
C TRP A 117 6.68 5.49 -7.55
N THR A 118 7.57 6.46 -7.26
CA THR A 118 8.91 6.47 -7.85
C THR A 118 10.00 5.92 -6.94
N VAL A 119 9.75 5.80 -5.63
CA VAL A 119 10.76 5.36 -4.67
C VAL A 119 10.31 4.15 -3.87
N ARG A 120 9.20 4.28 -3.14
CA ARG A 120 8.80 3.23 -2.19
C ARG A 120 8.33 1.95 -2.86
N ASP A 121 7.46 2.05 -3.85
CA ASP A 121 6.97 0.87 -4.54
C ASP A 121 8.08 0.16 -5.31
N PRO A 122 8.95 0.89 -6.06
CA PRO A 122 10.11 0.24 -6.67
C PRO A 122 11.02 -0.45 -5.68
N LEU A 123 11.21 0.12 -4.49
CA LEU A 123 12.03 -0.49 -3.45
C LEU A 123 11.39 -1.79 -2.95
N LYS A 124 10.09 -1.80 -2.76
CA LYS A 124 9.37 -3.01 -2.35
C LYS A 124 9.53 -4.12 -3.39
N ARG A 125 9.35 -3.78 -4.67
CA ARG A 125 9.50 -4.76 -5.76
C ARG A 125 10.92 -5.32 -5.80
N LYS A 126 11.90 -4.45 -5.68
CA LYS A 126 13.30 -4.84 -5.69
C LYS A 126 13.62 -5.76 -4.52
N THR A 127 13.16 -5.39 -3.32
CA THR A 127 13.39 -6.19 -2.11
C THR A 127 12.79 -7.58 -2.25
N ALA A 128 11.55 -7.66 -2.73
CA ALA A 128 10.87 -8.94 -2.92
C ALA A 128 11.63 -9.82 -3.91
N LYS A 129 12.09 -9.22 -5.00
CA LYS A 129 12.82 -9.96 -6.03
C LYS A 129 14.18 -10.44 -5.52
N GLU A 130 14.93 -9.57 -4.86
CA GLU A 130 16.26 -9.92 -4.35
C GLU A 130 16.21 -11.01 -3.29
N ASN A 131 15.15 -11.02 -2.49
CA ASN A 131 14.99 -12.01 -1.44
C ASN A 131 14.20 -13.24 -1.88
N GLY A 132 13.88 -13.34 -3.17
CA GLY A 132 13.19 -14.49 -3.74
C GLY A 132 11.81 -14.76 -3.15
N LEU A 133 11.10 -13.71 -2.77
CA LEU A 133 9.80 -13.85 -2.15
C LEU A 133 8.71 -14.19 -3.16
N ASN A 134 7.74 -14.98 -2.74
CA ASN A 134 6.52 -15.18 -3.49
C ASN A 134 5.67 -13.93 -3.26
N TRP A 135 5.66 -13.03 -4.23
CA TRP A 135 5.13 -11.68 -4.06
C TRP A 135 4.33 -11.29 -5.29
N ILE A 136 3.16 -10.68 -5.09
CA ILE A 136 2.31 -10.24 -6.19
C ILE A 136 1.67 -8.91 -5.82
N GLU A 137 1.45 -8.07 -6.83
CA GLU A 137 0.75 -6.80 -6.64
C GLU A 137 -0.39 -6.69 -7.64
N PHE A 138 -1.47 -6.05 -7.22
CA PHE A 138 -2.63 -5.80 -8.07
C PHE A 138 -2.89 -4.31 -8.13
N PHE A 139 -3.05 -3.80 -9.33
CA PHE A 139 -3.34 -2.37 -9.53
C PHE A 139 -4.82 -2.08 -9.67
N SER A 140 -5.66 -3.10 -9.71
CA SER A 140 -7.09 -2.94 -9.83
C SER A 140 -7.81 -4.16 -9.26
N MET A 141 -9.10 -3.98 -8.97
CA MET A 141 -9.92 -5.12 -8.55
C MET A 141 -10.05 -6.16 -9.65
N GLU A 142 -10.05 -5.73 -10.92
CA GLU A 142 -10.10 -6.67 -12.02
C GLU A 142 -8.89 -7.61 -12.01
N GLU A 143 -7.69 -7.07 -11.75
CA GLU A 143 -6.49 -7.90 -11.67
C GLU A 143 -6.59 -8.89 -10.52
N PHE A 144 -7.07 -8.42 -9.36
CA PHE A 144 -7.26 -9.30 -8.22
C PHE A 144 -8.27 -10.40 -8.52
N GLU A 145 -9.41 -10.07 -9.09
CA GLU A 145 -10.46 -11.05 -9.39
C GLU A 145 -9.98 -12.09 -10.39
N GLU A 146 -9.19 -11.68 -11.36
CA GLU A 146 -8.64 -12.60 -12.35
C GLU A 146 -7.74 -13.65 -11.68
N TRP A 147 -6.90 -13.20 -10.76
CA TRP A 147 -6.03 -14.11 -9.99
C TRP A 147 -6.86 -14.99 -9.05
N TYR A 148 -7.85 -14.39 -8.40
CA TYR A 148 -8.67 -15.06 -7.39
C TYR A 148 -9.48 -16.23 -7.99
N LYS A 149 -9.87 -16.13 -9.24
CA LYS A 149 -10.61 -17.20 -9.91
C LYS A 149 -9.91 -18.55 -9.82
N ASN A 150 -8.60 -18.55 -9.74
CA ASN A 150 -7.82 -19.79 -9.72
C ASN A 150 -8.00 -20.60 -8.43
N PHE A 151 -8.63 -20.01 -7.42
CA PHE A 151 -8.80 -20.63 -6.10
C PHE A 151 -10.25 -20.93 -5.75
N LYS A 152 -11.16 -20.60 -6.62
CA LYS A 152 -12.58 -20.87 -6.39
C LYS A 152 -12.94 -22.30 -6.75
#